data_166687e64d6a983391c0def8cbd41c2b
#
_entry.id   166687e64d6a983391c0def8cbd41c2b
#
_cell.length_a   1.000
_cell.length_b   1.000
_cell.length_c   1.000
_cell.angle_alpha   90.00
_cell.angle_beta   90.00
_cell.angle_gamma   90.00
#
_symmetry.space_group_name_H-M   'P 1'
#
loop_
_entity.id
_entity.type
_entity.pdbx_description
1 polymer ?
#
loop_
_entity_poly.entity_id
_entity_poly.type
_entity_poly.pdbx_seq_one_letter_code
_entity_poly.pdbx_strand_id
1 'polypeptide(L)'
;MTFELLAIDLGKSSFHLHSIASDGAILSRKVSRSKLAETVKAIDPRTVAMEACASAHHWGRQFQHDGRKILLINPRFVKPFVRGSKNDAVDAAAIYEAATRPTMRFVPVKSTAQQDLQSLHRIRERLIVQRTSLINHARGLLAEYGIVLPQG
;
A
#
# COMPACT_ATOMS: atom_id res chain seq x y z
N MET A 1 -12.97 -25.61 4.45
CA MET A 1 -11.93 -24.78 5.08
C MET A 1 -12.41 -23.35 5.08
N THR A 2 -12.51 -22.73 6.25
CA THR A 2 -12.89 -21.32 6.39
C THR A 2 -11.68 -20.51 6.79
N PHE A 3 -11.45 -19.39 6.09
CA PHE A 3 -10.35 -18.46 6.35
C PHE A 3 -10.94 -17.17 6.92
N GLU A 4 -10.71 -16.90 8.20
CA GLU A 4 -11.19 -15.68 8.85
C GLU A 4 -10.42 -14.43 8.40
N LEU A 5 -9.11 -14.57 8.22
CA LEU A 5 -8.19 -13.49 7.84
C LEU A 5 -7.38 -13.90 6.61
N LEU A 6 -7.40 -13.08 5.57
CA LEU A 6 -6.55 -13.20 4.40
C LEU A 6 -5.59 -12.01 4.33
N ALA A 7 -4.30 -12.26 4.36
CA ALA A 7 -3.28 -11.25 4.08
C ALA A 7 -2.94 -11.23 2.59
N ILE A 8 -2.79 -10.03 2.04
CA ILE A 8 -2.45 -9.80 0.63
C ILE A 8 -1.26 -8.85 0.54
N ASP A 9 -0.16 -9.34 0.02
CA ASP A 9 0.93 -8.48 -0.43
C ASP A 9 0.64 -7.95 -1.83
N LEU A 10 0.62 -6.62 -1.98
CA LEU A 10 0.17 -5.92 -3.18
C LEU A 10 1.36 -5.58 -4.10
N GLY A 11 1.63 -6.44 -5.05
CA GLY A 11 2.59 -6.16 -6.11
C GLY A 11 1.99 -5.31 -7.25
N LYS A 12 2.77 -5.01 -8.26
CA LYS A 12 2.35 -4.22 -9.43
C LYS A 12 1.42 -5.02 -10.35
N SER A 13 1.80 -6.22 -10.71
CA SER A 13 1.11 -7.10 -11.67
C SER A 13 0.58 -8.39 -11.05
N SER A 14 1.14 -8.81 -9.93
CA SER A 14 0.76 -10.02 -9.19
C SER A 14 0.74 -9.75 -7.70
N PHE A 15 -0.05 -10.51 -6.99
CA PHE A 15 -0.25 -10.41 -5.54
C PHE A 15 0.05 -11.76 -4.89
N HIS A 16 0.57 -11.73 -3.68
CA HIS A 16 0.74 -12.93 -2.89
C HIS A 16 -0.28 -12.97 -1.75
N LEU A 17 -1.00 -14.07 -1.66
CA LEU A 17 -2.02 -14.30 -0.65
C LEU A 17 -1.49 -15.24 0.41
N HIS A 18 -1.74 -14.93 1.68
CA HIS A 18 -1.40 -15.78 2.80
C HIS A 18 -2.54 -15.83 3.80
N SER A 19 -2.88 -17.02 4.26
CA SER A 19 -3.89 -17.22 5.29
C SER A 19 -3.59 -18.52 6.05
N ILE A 20 -4.12 -18.59 7.27
CA ILE A 20 -4.08 -19.80 8.09
C ILE A 20 -5.53 -20.13 8.45
N ALA A 21 -5.97 -21.32 8.09
CA ALA A 21 -7.31 -21.81 8.42
C ALA A 21 -7.39 -22.25 9.88
N SER A 22 -8.62 -22.45 10.37
CA SER A 22 -8.89 -22.88 11.75
C SER A 22 -8.30 -24.25 12.11
N ASP A 23 -8.08 -25.10 11.11
CA ASP A 23 -7.43 -26.43 11.23
C ASP A 23 -5.90 -26.36 11.11
N GLY A 24 -5.31 -25.16 10.98
CA GLY A 24 -3.88 -24.92 10.82
C GLY A 24 -3.37 -25.06 9.38
N ALA A 25 -4.23 -25.34 8.40
CA ALA A 25 -3.83 -25.39 7.00
C ALA A 25 -3.41 -24.01 6.48
N ILE A 26 -2.27 -23.95 5.80
CA ILE A 26 -1.71 -22.70 5.28
C ILE A 26 -2.09 -22.56 3.81
N LEU A 27 -2.72 -21.44 3.47
CA LEU A 27 -2.88 -20.96 2.11
C LEU A 27 -1.73 -20.01 1.79
N SER A 28 -0.90 -20.35 0.80
CA SER A 28 0.09 -19.44 0.23
C SER A 28 0.00 -19.52 -1.29
N ARG A 29 -0.41 -18.43 -1.94
CA ARG A 29 -0.72 -18.46 -3.37
C ARG A 29 -0.41 -17.14 -4.04
N LYS A 30 0.27 -17.20 -5.18
CA LYS A 30 0.45 -16.06 -6.09
C LYS A 30 -0.70 -15.98 -7.09
N VAL A 31 -1.26 -14.79 -7.28
CA VAL A 31 -2.35 -14.54 -8.22
C VAL A 31 -2.05 -13.31 -9.08
N SER A 32 -2.54 -13.30 -10.32
CA SER A 32 -2.45 -12.12 -11.17
C SER A 32 -3.43 -11.03 -10.72
N ARG A 33 -3.15 -9.78 -11.08
CA ARG A 33 -4.01 -8.64 -10.76
C ARG A 33 -5.46 -8.83 -11.23
N SER A 34 -5.65 -9.40 -12.43
CA SER A 34 -6.99 -9.63 -12.99
C SER A 34 -7.80 -10.69 -12.25
N LYS A 35 -7.15 -11.63 -11.58
CA LYS A 35 -7.81 -12.73 -10.86
C LYS A 35 -7.99 -12.46 -9.37
N LEU A 36 -7.46 -11.34 -8.83
CA LEU A 36 -7.48 -11.12 -7.39
C LEU A 36 -8.90 -11.07 -6.82
N ALA A 37 -9.79 -10.27 -7.40
CA ALA A 37 -11.15 -10.11 -6.90
C ALA A 37 -11.92 -11.43 -6.90
N GLU A 38 -11.84 -12.20 -8.00
CA GLU A 38 -12.44 -13.51 -8.12
C GLU A 38 -11.87 -14.50 -7.09
N THR A 39 -10.55 -14.50 -6.92
CA THR A 39 -9.89 -15.40 -5.95
C THR A 39 -10.29 -15.05 -4.51
N VAL A 40 -10.33 -13.77 -4.14
CA VAL A 40 -10.78 -13.33 -2.81
C VAL A 40 -12.24 -13.70 -2.57
N LYS A 41 -13.08 -13.56 -3.59
CA LYS A 41 -14.48 -13.99 -3.52
C LYS A 41 -14.63 -15.51 -3.33
N ALA A 42 -13.80 -16.30 -4.00
CA ALA A 42 -13.80 -17.77 -3.88
C ALA A 42 -13.28 -18.27 -2.51
N ILE A 43 -12.30 -17.56 -1.92
CA ILE A 43 -11.80 -17.88 -0.57
C ILE A 43 -12.80 -17.43 0.50
N ASP A 44 -13.53 -16.36 0.23
CA ASP A 44 -14.54 -15.72 1.09
C ASP A 44 -14.06 -15.41 2.52
N PRO A 45 -12.94 -14.70 2.70
CA PRO A 45 -12.47 -14.33 4.03
C PRO A 45 -13.36 -13.25 4.63
N ARG A 46 -13.59 -13.29 5.93
CA ARG A 46 -14.28 -12.23 6.65
C ARG A 46 -13.48 -10.93 6.72
N THR A 47 -12.17 -11.07 6.84
CA THR A 47 -11.23 -9.95 7.01
C THR A 47 -10.11 -10.04 5.97
N VAL A 48 -9.77 -8.91 5.36
CA VAL A 48 -8.62 -8.79 4.45
C VAL A 48 -7.62 -7.80 5.02
N ALA A 49 -6.37 -8.24 5.18
CA ALA A 49 -5.25 -7.40 5.62
C ALA A 49 -4.32 -7.09 4.45
N MET A 50 -3.87 -5.84 4.36
CA MET A 50 -2.94 -5.38 3.33
C MET A 50 -1.98 -4.33 3.89
N GLU A 51 -0.78 -4.25 3.34
CA GLU A 51 0.09 -3.11 3.58
C GLU A 51 -0.48 -1.84 2.92
N ALA A 52 -0.43 -0.70 3.61
CA ALA A 52 -0.93 0.60 3.11
C ALA A 52 0.05 1.20 2.08
N CYS A 53 0.22 0.51 0.96
CA CYS A 53 1.07 0.87 -0.18
C CYS A 53 0.25 1.36 -1.39
N ALA A 54 0.89 1.46 -2.55
CA ALA A 54 0.21 1.80 -3.80
C ALA A 54 -0.91 0.79 -4.12
N SER A 55 -2.08 1.28 -4.53
CA SER A 55 -3.32 0.55 -4.81
C SER A 55 -4.06 -0.04 -3.60
N ALA A 56 -3.51 -0.01 -2.38
CA ALA A 56 -4.17 -0.59 -1.20
C ALA A 56 -5.57 0.02 -0.92
N HIS A 57 -5.71 1.33 -1.07
CA HIS A 57 -7.01 1.98 -0.88
C HIS A 57 -8.03 1.63 -1.96
N HIS A 58 -7.59 1.40 -3.21
CA HIS A 58 -8.48 0.91 -4.29
C HIS A 58 -9.04 -0.46 -3.95
N TRP A 59 -8.17 -1.42 -3.63
CA TRP A 59 -8.57 -2.76 -3.24
C TRP A 59 -9.36 -2.78 -1.94
N GLY A 60 -8.97 -1.93 -0.99
CA GLY A 60 -9.70 -1.76 0.27
C GLY A 60 -11.15 -1.34 0.05
N ARG A 61 -11.42 -0.35 -0.79
CA ARG A 61 -12.79 0.07 -1.15
C ARG A 61 -13.57 -1.04 -1.85
N GLN A 62 -12.92 -1.76 -2.78
CA GLN A 62 -13.57 -2.85 -3.52
C GLN A 62 -14.00 -3.96 -2.56
N PHE A 63 -13.12 -4.41 -1.68
CA PHE A 63 -13.44 -5.47 -0.73
C PHE A 63 -14.39 -5.03 0.39
N GLN A 64 -14.37 -3.73 0.78
CA GLN A 64 -15.40 -3.19 1.68
C GLN A 64 -16.78 -3.19 1.04
N HIS A 65 -16.87 -2.86 -0.24
CA HIS A 65 -18.14 -2.94 -0.99
C HIS A 65 -18.68 -4.38 -1.04
N ASP A 66 -17.79 -5.37 -1.08
CA ASP A 66 -18.13 -6.78 -0.99
C ASP A 66 -18.44 -7.26 0.45
N GLY A 67 -18.53 -6.34 1.42
CA GLY A 67 -18.91 -6.63 2.81
C GLY A 67 -17.75 -7.11 3.71
N ARG A 68 -16.50 -7.04 3.27
CA ARG A 68 -15.34 -7.52 4.06
C ARG A 68 -14.79 -6.43 4.97
N LYS A 69 -14.30 -6.84 6.14
CA LYS A 69 -13.52 -5.96 7.03
C LYS A 69 -12.12 -5.78 6.45
N ILE A 70 -11.64 -4.54 6.37
CA ILE A 70 -10.31 -4.22 5.82
C ILE A 70 -9.38 -3.71 6.91
N LEU A 71 -8.19 -4.29 6.95
CA LEU A 71 -7.10 -3.91 7.84
C LEU A 71 -5.92 -3.42 6.99
N LEU A 72 -5.76 -2.10 6.87
CA LEU A 72 -4.57 -1.53 6.23
C LEU A 72 -3.51 -1.25 7.28
N ILE A 73 -2.30 -1.77 7.09
CA ILE A 73 -1.19 -1.64 8.02
C ILE A 73 -0.13 -0.73 7.40
N ASN A 74 0.37 0.24 8.18
CA ASN A 74 1.47 1.07 7.72
C ASN A 74 2.72 0.19 7.49
N PRO A 75 3.45 0.34 6.35
CA PRO A 75 4.63 -0.47 6.01
C PRO A 75 5.68 -0.56 7.12
N ARG A 76 5.88 0.53 7.88
CA ARG A 76 6.82 0.56 9.00
C ARG A 76 6.49 -0.46 10.10
N PHE A 77 5.22 -0.84 10.24
CA PHE A 77 4.77 -1.80 11.24
C PHE A 77 4.71 -3.24 10.73
N VAL A 78 4.82 -3.46 9.42
CA VAL A 78 4.95 -4.78 8.82
C VAL A 78 6.41 -5.26 8.83
N LYS A 79 7.36 -4.34 8.58
CA LYS A 79 8.80 -4.64 8.51
C LYS A 79 9.36 -5.53 9.63
N PRO A 80 9.02 -5.33 10.93
CA PRO A 80 9.54 -6.17 12.02
C PRO A 80 9.14 -7.64 11.93
N PHE A 81 8.10 -7.97 11.17
CA PHE A 81 7.60 -9.35 11.00
C PHE A 81 8.16 -10.06 9.78
N VAL A 82 8.88 -9.35 8.91
CA VAL A 82 9.56 -9.96 7.75
C VAL A 82 10.75 -10.77 8.24
N ARG A 83 10.72 -12.10 8.05
CA ARG A 83 11.77 -13.03 8.47
C ARG A 83 12.50 -13.59 7.26
N GLY A 84 13.82 -13.50 7.26
CA GLY A 84 14.68 -14.07 6.23
C GLY A 84 14.81 -13.25 4.96
N SER A 85 15.11 -13.91 3.85
CA SER A 85 15.28 -13.27 2.55
C SER A 85 13.97 -12.72 2.03
N LYS A 86 14.01 -11.52 1.49
CA LYS A 86 12.83 -10.84 0.92
C LYS A 86 12.27 -11.64 -0.25
N ASN A 87 11.04 -12.12 -0.09
CA ASN A 87 10.22 -12.64 -1.19
C ASN A 87 8.74 -12.38 -0.90
N ASP A 88 7.92 -12.34 -1.94
CA ASP A 88 6.51 -11.98 -1.86
C ASP A 88 5.70 -12.88 -0.88
N ALA A 89 6.06 -14.15 -0.71
CA ALA A 89 5.40 -15.06 0.22
C ALA A 89 5.72 -14.73 1.69
N VAL A 90 6.96 -14.34 1.97
CA VAL A 90 7.38 -13.89 3.30
C VAL A 90 6.72 -12.57 3.65
N ASP A 91 6.60 -11.65 2.68
CA ASP A 91 5.96 -10.36 2.88
C ASP A 91 4.45 -10.53 3.18
N ALA A 92 3.74 -11.42 2.47
CA ALA A 92 2.34 -11.74 2.76
C ALA A 92 2.15 -12.40 4.15
N ALA A 93 3.05 -13.31 4.55
CA ALA A 93 3.03 -13.92 5.87
C ALA A 93 3.30 -12.88 6.98
N ALA A 94 4.21 -11.93 6.76
CA ALA A 94 4.49 -10.83 7.69
C ALA A 94 3.26 -9.91 7.87
N ILE A 95 2.51 -9.62 6.80
CA ILE A 95 1.25 -8.87 6.88
C ILE A 95 0.23 -9.64 7.71
N TYR A 96 0.12 -10.96 7.52
CA TYR A 96 -0.78 -11.81 8.32
C TYR A 96 -0.43 -11.74 9.81
N GLU A 97 0.85 -11.96 10.14
CA GLU A 97 1.33 -11.92 11.52
C GLU A 97 1.12 -10.54 12.15
N ALA A 98 1.41 -9.47 11.43
CA ALA A 98 1.17 -8.10 11.88
C ALA A 98 -0.32 -7.86 12.16
N ALA A 99 -1.21 -8.31 11.27
CA ALA A 99 -2.65 -8.10 11.39
C ALA A 99 -3.28 -8.81 12.60
N THR A 100 -2.67 -9.90 13.09
CA THR A 100 -3.14 -10.64 14.27
C THR A 100 -2.72 -10.02 15.61
N ARG A 101 -1.84 -9.01 15.60
CA ARG A 101 -1.36 -8.39 16.86
C ARG A 101 -2.41 -7.49 17.51
N PRO A 102 -2.73 -7.67 18.81
CA PRO A 102 -3.79 -6.90 19.50
C PRO A 102 -3.52 -5.39 19.52
N THR A 103 -2.25 -4.99 19.53
CA THR A 103 -1.83 -3.57 19.59
C THR A 103 -1.61 -2.91 18.24
N MET A 104 -1.90 -3.64 17.13
CA MET A 104 -1.68 -3.12 15.79
C MET A 104 -2.62 -1.95 15.49
N ARG A 105 -2.05 -0.88 14.93
CA ARG A 105 -2.80 0.30 14.49
C ARG A 105 -3.04 0.22 12.99
N PHE A 106 -4.32 0.32 12.62
CA PHE A 106 -4.74 0.24 11.23
C PHE A 106 -4.99 1.63 10.64
N VAL A 107 -4.67 1.76 9.36
CA VAL A 107 -4.94 2.97 8.59
C VAL A 107 -6.36 2.86 8.01
N PRO A 108 -7.22 3.88 8.14
CA PRO A 108 -8.53 3.84 7.53
C PRO A 108 -8.44 3.83 5.99
N VAL A 109 -9.35 3.10 5.36
CA VAL A 109 -9.47 3.12 3.90
C VAL A 109 -10.00 4.49 3.47
N LYS A 110 -9.27 5.19 2.61
CA LYS A 110 -9.68 6.50 2.10
C LYS A 110 -10.82 6.36 1.11
N SER A 111 -11.81 7.25 1.22
CA SER A 111 -12.80 7.44 0.16
C SER A 111 -12.14 7.97 -1.13
N THR A 112 -12.85 7.88 -2.25
CA THR A 112 -12.37 8.44 -3.52
C THR A 112 -12.11 9.94 -3.38
N ALA A 113 -13.04 10.69 -2.78
CA ALA A 113 -12.88 12.13 -2.56
C ALA A 113 -11.65 12.48 -1.70
N GLN A 114 -11.37 11.71 -0.64
CA GLN A 114 -10.16 11.90 0.17
C GLN A 114 -8.89 11.61 -0.62
N GLN A 115 -8.91 10.61 -1.49
CA GLN A 115 -7.78 10.28 -2.35
C GLN A 115 -7.54 11.33 -3.43
N ASP A 116 -8.60 11.89 -4.01
CA ASP A 116 -8.54 12.97 -5.00
C ASP A 116 -7.92 14.22 -4.38
N LEU A 117 -8.39 14.62 -3.21
CA LEU A 117 -7.84 15.77 -2.48
C LEU A 117 -6.34 15.55 -2.16
N GLN A 118 -5.96 14.35 -1.70
CA GLN A 118 -4.55 14.02 -1.46
C GLN A 118 -3.72 14.09 -2.74
N SER A 119 -4.28 13.65 -3.88
CA SER A 119 -3.60 13.70 -5.17
C SER A 119 -3.36 15.14 -5.61
N LEU A 120 -4.34 16.02 -5.45
CA LEU A 120 -4.20 17.46 -5.73
C LEU A 120 -3.10 18.10 -4.87
N HIS A 121 -3.06 17.81 -3.57
CA HIS A 121 -1.99 18.29 -2.69
C HIS A 121 -0.61 17.82 -3.14
N ARG A 122 -0.46 16.55 -3.49
CA ARG A 122 0.81 15.99 -3.98
C ARG A 122 1.26 16.63 -5.31
N ILE A 123 0.31 16.87 -6.23
CA ILE A 123 0.60 17.57 -7.48
C ILE A 123 1.06 19.00 -7.20
N ARG A 124 0.35 19.73 -6.34
CA ARG A 124 0.73 21.09 -5.94
C ARG A 124 2.12 21.15 -5.33
N GLU A 125 2.42 20.29 -4.37
CA GLU A 125 3.75 20.19 -3.74
C GLU A 125 4.83 19.92 -4.78
N ARG A 126 4.59 18.98 -5.69
CA ARG A 126 5.52 18.66 -6.79
C ARG A 126 5.79 19.87 -7.67
N LEU A 127 4.76 20.61 -8.06
CA LEU A 127 4.89 21.81 -8.90
C LEU A 127 5.66 22.92 -8.18
N ILE A 128 5.46 23.13 -6.88
CA ILE A 128 6.21 24.09 -6.08
C ILE A 128 7.70 23.72 -6.05
N VAL A 129 8.04 22.47 -5.79
CA VAL A 129 9.43 21.99 -5.78
C VAL A 129 10.07 22.16 -7.16
N GLN A 130 9.38 21.81 -8.23
CA GLN A 130 9.88 21.95 -9.61
C GLN A 130 10.13 23.42 -9.96
N ARG A 131 9.20 24.33 -9.62
CA ARG A 131 9.36 25.77 -9.84
C ARG A 131 10.60 26.30 -9.11
N THR A 132 10.74 25.99 -7.83
CA THR A 132 11.87 26.43 -7.02
C THR A 132 13.20 25.89 -7.58
N SER A 133 13.24 24.62 -7.95
CA SER A 133 14.41 23.99 -8.55
C SER A 133 14.81 24.69 -9.87
N LEU A 134 13.83 24.97 -10.74
CA LEU A 134 14.10 25.64 -12.03
C LEU A 134 14.62 27.06 -11.83
N ILE A 135 14.03 27.83 -10.91
CA ILE A 135 14.48 29.18 -10.58
C ILE A 135 15.92 29.17 -10.06
N ASN A 136 16.24 28.25 -9.14
CA ASN A 136 17.60 28.13 -8.59
C ASN A 136 18.60 27.68 -9.66
N HIS A 137 18.19 26.78 -10.55
CA HIS A 137 19.04 26.38 -11.69
C HIS A 137 19.34 27.58 -12.61
N ALA A 138 18.32 28.34 -12.99
CA ALA A 138 18.51 29.55 -13.82
C ALA A 138 19.43 30.59 -13.13
N ARG A 139 19.22 30.82 -11.81
CA ARG A 139 20.09 31.70 -11.03
C ARG A 139 21.56 31.24 -11.05
N GLY A 140 21.79 29.92 -10.87
CA GLY A 140 23.14 29.36 -10.94
C GLY A 140 23.79 29.59 -12.30
N LEU A 141 23.07 29.32 -13.38
CA LEU A 141 23.60 29.56 -14.74
C LEU A 141 23.91 31.04 -14.99
N LEU A 142 23.05 31.97 -14.57
CA LEU A 142 23.29 33.42 -14.74
C LEU A 142 24.45 33.92 -13.92
N ALA A 143 24.66 33.35 -12.73
CA ALA A 143 25.79 33.72 -11.88
C ALA A 143 27.18 33.46 -12.57
N GLU A 144 27.27 32.39 -13.40
CA GLU A 144 28.47 32.13 -14.20
C GLU A 144 28.78 33.23 -15.23
N TYR A 145 27.76 34.02 -15.58
CA TYR A 145 27.92 35.21 -16.45
C TYR A 145 28.02 36.53 -15.67
N GLY A 146 28.18 36.49 -14.35
CA GLY A 146 28.22 37.65 -13.47
C GLY A 146 26.85 38.30 -13.22
N ILE A 147 25.76 37.67 -13.60
CA ILE A 147 24.40 38.17 -13.41
C ILE A 147 23.81 37.57 -12.14
N VAL A 148 23.65 38.38 -11.11
CA VAL A 148 23.06 37.96 -9.83
C VAL A 148 21.62 38.41 -9.75
N LEU A 149 20.68 37.46 -9.70
CA LEU A 149 19.27 37.74 -9.50
C LEU A 149 18.94 37.75 -8.00
N PRO A 150 18.20 38.75 -7.51
CA PRO A 150 17.78 38.80 -6.11
C PRO A 150 16.85 37.60 -5.77
N GLN A 151 16.87 37.23 -4.49
CA GLN A 151 15.87 36.32 -3.95
C GLN A 151 14.55 37.09 -3.83
N GLY A 152 13.47 36.57 -4.43
CA GLY A 152 12.12 37.08 -4.29
C GLY A 152 11.43 36.52 -3.06
#